data_95777decb68cbd92f1d384c11ded52d8
#
_entry.id   95777decb68cbd92f1d384c11ded52d8
#
_cell.length_a   1.000
_cell.length_b   1.000
_cell.length_c   1.000
_cell.angle_alpha   90.00
_cell.angle_beta   90.00
_cell.angle_gamma   90.00
#
_symmetry.space_group_name_H-M   'P 1'
#
loop_
_entity.id
_entity.type
_entity.pdbx_description
1 polymer ?
#
loop_
_entity_poly.entity_id
_entity_poly.type
_entity_poly.pdbx_seq_one_letter_code
_entity_poly.pdbx_strand_id
1 'polypeptide(L)'
;MTVKNIKCDIAIVGGGLAGGLIALALAKMRPELNLVLIDQGKSFGGNHIWSYFASDILPEHRWLTAPLVTYGWSGYDVKFPAHSRSLDNIYYSIESEHFDQVLRKELPASSLMLGREVKAVSPRLVVLDGAQRINAGGVIDVRGAADLYHLDCGWQKFTGQLMQLSEPHNITKPIVMDATVDQHDGYRFVYVLPFGMDKLFVEDTYYSDKPHHDPRILRQRLAAYADEKGWQVERILREESGVLPVVMGGDLDSYWNSGSGRTAKAGARGAFFQPVTSYSLPDAVRNAIFIAEQADLDGDKLNLALRQRAEQHWRKGRFFRMLNRMLFRGADGADRYKILERFYTLDPGLIERFYAGNTTWWDMMRILSGKPPISVSRAIKAIWSKKK
;
A
#
# COMPACT_ATOMS: atom_id res chain seq x y z
N MET A 1 -4.72 9.71 -40.93
CA MET A 1 -4.47 8.36 -40.33
C MET A 1 -5.72 7.95 -39.58
N THR A 2 -6.34 6.84 -39.95
CA THR A 2 -7.54 6.32 -39.27
C THR A 2 -7.15 5.83 -37.89
N VAL A 3 -7.62 6.50 -36.83
CA VAL A 3 -7.38 6.06 -35.44
C VAL A 3 -8.06 4.74 -35.24
N LYS A 4 -7.29 3.65 -35.08
CA LYS A 4 -7.81 2.29 -34.90
C LYS A 4 -8.50 2.19 -33.54
N ASN A 5 -9.81 2.05 -33.52
CA ASN A 5 -10.57 1.78 -32.30
C ASN A 5 -10.31 0.34 -31.82
N ILE A 6 -10.01 0.19 -30.54
CA ILE A 6 -9.83 -1.11 -29.88
C ILE A 6 -11.15 -1.48 -29.20
N LYS A 7 -11.49 -2.77 -29.21
CA LYS A 7 -12.63 -3.32 -28.45
C LYS A 7 -12.14 -4.39 -27.49
N CYS A 8 -12.66 -4.41 -26.29
CA CYS A 8 -12.38 -5.43 -25.26
C CYS A 8 -13.58 -5.58 -24.31
N ASP A 9 -13.58 -6.62 -23.50
CA ASP A 9 -14.61 -6.81 -22.48
C ASP A 9 -14.30 -5.95 -21.25
N ILE A 10 -13.02 -5.91 -20.83
CA ILE A 10 -12.57 -5.11 -19.68
C ILE A 10 -11.33 -4.32 -20.03
N ALA A 11 -11.35 -3.03 -19.71
CA ALA A 11 -10.17 -2.15 -19.73
C ALA A 11 -9.77 -1.75 -18.30
N ILE A 12 -8.54 -2.08 -17.89
CA ILE A 12 -7.96 -1.75 -16.61
C ILE A 12 -6.97 -0.61 -16.82
N VAL A 13 -7.21 0.54 -16.18
CA VAL A 13 -6.43 1.76 -16.35
C VAL A 13 -5.54 2.00 -15.13
N GLY A 14 -4.25 1.75 -15.30
CA GLY A 14 -3.20 1.77 -14.28
C GLY A 14 -2.63 0.37 -14.06
N GLY A 15 -1.38 0.16 -14.44
CA GLY A 15 -0.65 -1.11 -14.33
C GLY A 15 0.15 -1.25 -13.03
N GLY A 16 -0.23 -0.54 -11.97
CA GLY A 16 0.33 -0.74 -10.62
C GLY A 16 -0.18 -2.03 -9.98
N LEU A 17 0.12 -2.21 -8.69
CA LEU A 17 -0.23 -3.41 -7.92
C LEU A 17 -1.70 -3.83 -8.09
N ALA A 18 -2.64 -2.91 -7.88
CA ALA A 18 -4.07 -3.23 -7.96
C ALA A 18 -4.49 -3.66 -9.37
N GLY A 19 -4.02 -2.92 -10.41
CA GLY A 19 -4.37 -3.22 -11.80
C GLY A 19 -3.81 -4.55 -12.28
N GLY A 20 -2.56 -4.83 -11.95
CA GLY A 20 -1.93 -6.11 -12.33
C GLY A 20 -2.58 -7.30 -11.62
N LEU A 21 -2.89 -7.19 -10.32
CA LEU A 21 -3.60 -8.25 -9.59
C LEU A 21 -5.01 -8.50 -10.15
N ILE A 22 -5.74 -7.44 -10.53
CA ILE A 22 -7.05 -7.55 -11.19
C ILE A 22 -6.89 -8.28 -12.55
N ALA A 23 -5.89 -7.90 -13.34
CA ALA A 23 -5.63 -8.53 -14.63
C ALA A 23 -5.29 -10.02 -14.49
N LEU A 24 -4.42 -10.38 -13.53
CA LEU A 24 -4.07 -11.79 -13.24
C LEU A 24 -5.28 -12.59 -12.76
N ALA A 25 -6.10 -12.02 -11.87
CA ALA A 25 -7.29 -12.69 -11.36
C ALA A 25 -8.31 -12.93 -12.48
N LEU A 26 -8.57 -11.93 -13.31
CA LEU A 26 -9.46 -12.08 -14.47
C LEU A 26 -8.92 -13.11 -15.46
N ALA A 27 -7.65 -13.05 -15.83
CA ALA A 27 -7.06 -14.01 -16.76
C ALA A 27 -7.17 -15.46 -16.25
N LYS A 28 -7.05 -15.68 -14.94
CA LYS A 28 -7.14 -17.02 -14.35
C LYS A 28 -8.57 -17.51 -14.16
N MET A 29 -9.47 -16.64 -13.69
CA MET A 29 -10.84 -17.03 -13.30
C MET A 29 -11.86 -16.84 -14.42
N ARG A 30 -11.55 -15.98 -15.37
CA ARG A 30 -12.43 -15.60 -16.50
C ARG A 30 -11.65 -15.59 -17.82
N PRO A 31 -11.04 -16.73 -18.22
CA PRO A 31 -10.17 -16.80 -19.40
C PRO A 31 -10.87 -16.51 -20.74
N GLU A 32 -12.19 -16.51 -20.74
CA GLU A 32 -13.02 -16.14 -21.91
C GLU A 32 -13.00 -14.64 -22.21
N LEU A 33 -12.58 -13.78 -21.25
CA LEU A 33 -12.63 -12.33 -21.41
C LEU A 33 -11.42 -11.79 -22.17
N ASN A 34 -11.69 -10.90 -23.11
CA ASN A 34 -10.67 -10.07 -23.73
C ASN A 34 -10.43 -8.83 -22.86
N LEU A 35 -9.32 -8.83 -22.10
CA LEU A 35 -8.94 -7.73 -21.22
C LEU A 35 -7.77 -6.90 -21.80
N VAL A 36 -7.72 -5.63 -21.43
CA VAL A 36 -6.58 -4.73 -21.72
C VAL A 36 -6.14 -4.05 -20.45
N LEU A 37 -4.85 -4.18 -20.11
CA LEU A 37 -4.17 -3.49 -19.00
C LEU A 37 -3.32 -2.34 -19.57
N ILE A 38 -3.59 -1.11 -19.14
CA ILE A 38 -3.03 0.11 -19.72
C ILE A 38 -2.19 0.83 -18.66
N ASP A 39 -0.95 1.18 -19.01
CA ASP A 39 -0.11 2.03 -18.15
C ASP A 39 0.69 3.03 -18.98
N GLN A 40 0.98 4.18 -18.39
CA GLN A 40 1.83 5.22 -19.00
C GLN A 40 3.33 4.92 -18.88
N GLY A 41 3.71 4.05 -17.96
CA GLY A 41 5.09 3.64 -17.72
C GLY A 41 5.62 2.71 -18.81
N LYS A 42 6.93 2.47 -18.78
CA LYS A 42 7.62 1.51 -19.65
C LYS A 42 7.55 0.08 -19.12
N SER A 43 7.18 -0.08 -17.85
CA SER A 43 6.97 -1.35 -17.13
C SER A 43 5.75 -1.24 -16.22
N PHE A 44 5.18 -2.37 -15.86
CA PHE A 44 4.14 -2.45 -14.84
C PHE A 44 4.73 -2.37 -13.43
N GLY A 45 3.89 -2.01 -12.45
CA GLY A 45 4.32 -1.95 -11.05
C GLY A 45 5.08 -0.69 -10.65
N GLY A 46 5.59 0.10 -11.61
CA GLY A 46 6.39 1.29 -11.33
C GLY A 46 7.75 0.95 -10.73
N ASN A 47 8.12 1.62 -9.62
CA ASN A 47 9.36 1.40 -8.88
C ASN A 47 9.03 1.23 -7.40
N HIS A 48 8.44 0.08 -7.06
CA HIS A 48 7.95 -0.22 -5.71
C HIS A 48 8.43 -1.58 -5.20
N ILE A 49 8.56 -1.65 -3.87
CA ILE A 49 8.66 -2.90 -3.12
C ILE A 49 7.41 -2.99 -2.26
N TRP A 50 6.62 -4.05 -2.45
CA TRP A 50 5.44 -4.29 -1.65
C TRP A 50 5.69 -5.43 -0.68
N SER A 51 5.64 -5.12 0.61
CA SER A 51 5.81 -6.13 1.65
C SER A 51 4.49 -6.36 2.40
N TYR A 52 4.27 -7.60 2.85
CA TYR A 52 3.06 -8.00 3.52
C TYR A 52 3.26 -9.23 4.40
N PHE A 53 2.38 -9.44 5.36
CA PHE A 53 2.38 -10.63 6.20
C PHE A 53 1.58 -11.76 5.57
N ALA A 54 2.02 -13.02 5.74
CA ALA A 54 1.30 -14.18 5.21
C ALA A 54 -0.14 -14.26 5.72
N SER A 55 -0.41 -13.76 6.94
CA SER A 55 -1.74 -13.67 7.55
C SER A 55 -2.65 -12.63 6.89
N ASP A 56 -2.12 -11.71 6.09
CA ASP A 56 -2.91 -10.68 5.39
C ASP A 56 -3.73 -11.25 4.24
N ILE A 57 -3.33 -12.42 3.71
CA ILE A 57 -3.93 -13.05 2.54
C ILE A 57 -4.56 -14.39 2.95
N LEU A 58 -5.85 -14.55 2.65
CA LEU A 58 -6.56 -15.80 2.89
C LEU A 58 -5.89 -16.96 2.14
N PRO A 59 -5.79 -18.16 2.73
CA PRO A 59 -5.12 -19.30 2.11
C PRO A 59 -5.59 -19.59 0.69
N GLU A 60 -6.89 -19.51 0.43
CA GLU A 60 -7.53 -19.73 -0.88
C GLU A 60 -7.18 -18.68 -1.93
N HIS A 61 -6.64 -17.53 -1.53
CA HIS A 61 -6.25 -16.43 -2.44
C HIS A 61 -4.73 -16.33 -2.67
N ARG A 62 -3.93 -17.14 -1.95
CA ARG A 62 -2.46 -17.11 -2.04
C ARG A 62 -1.92 -17.44 -3.42
N TRP A 63 -2.68 -18.17 -4.22
CA TRP A 63 -2.33 -18.46 -5.62
C TRP A 63 -2.09 -17.20 -6.44
N LEU A 64 -2.75 -16.08 -6.11
CA LEU A 64 -2.63 -14.82 -6.82
C LEU A 64 -1.32 -14.09 -6.46
N THR A 65 -0.84 -14.23 -5.23
CA THR A 65 0.37 -13.54 -4.76
C THR A 65 1.62 -14.41 -4.78
N ALA A 66 1.49 -15.73 -4.64
CA ALA A 66 2.64 -16.63 -4.54
C ALA A 66 3.62 -16.54 -5.73
N PRO A 67 3.17 -16.42 -6.99
CA PRO A 67 4.09 -16.26 -8.13
C PRO A 67 4.84 -14.92 -8.14
N LEU A 68 4.37 -13.94 -7.37
CA LEU A 68 4.90 -12.58 -7.33
C LEU A 68 5.96 -12.39 -6.24
N VAL A 69 6.03 -13.31 -5.26
CA VAL A 69 6.95 -13.20 -4.12
C VAL A 69 8.39 -13.28 -4.58
N THR A 70 9.19 -12.25 -4.27
CA THR A 70 10.62 -12.22 -4.53
C THR A 70 11.41 -12.71 -3.31
N TYR A 71 11.01 -12.31 -2.11
CA TYR A 71 11.64 -12.69 -0.86
C TYR A 71 10.61 -13.10 0.20
N GLY A 72 11.00 -14.02 1.08
CA GLY A 72 10.18 -14.47 2.19
C GLY A 72 11.02 -14.85 3.41
N TRP A 73 10.53 -14.47 4.60
CA TRP A 73 11.21 -14.73 5.87
C TRP A 73 10.25 -15.34 6.87
N SER A 74 10.75 -16.24 7.71
CA SER A 74 9.95 -16.95 8.72
C SER A 74 9.49 -16.11 9.90
N GLY A 75 9.81 -14.82 9.93
CA GLY A 75 9.44 -13.88 10.99
C GLY A 75 10.09 -12.53 10.76
N TYR A 76 9.92 -11.63 11.72
CA TYR A 76 10.45 -10.28 11.67
C TYR A 76 10.74 -9.73 13.06
N ASP A 77 11.59 -8.72 13.13
CA ASP A 77 11.96 -8.02 14.35
C ASP A 77 11.37 -6.61 14.38
N VAL A 78 11.08 -6.12 15.59
CA VAL A 78 10.80 -4.72 15.87
C VAL A 78 11.70 -4.25 17.01
N LYS A 79 12.16 -3.00 16.92
CA LYS A 79 13.08 -2.37 17.89
C LYS A 79 12.57 -1.00 18.27
N PHE A 80 12.35 -0.82 19.57
CA PHE A 80 11.98 0.45 20.18
C PHE A 80 12.94 0.75 21.36
N PRO A 81 13.02 2.01 21.83
CA PRO A 81 13.92 2.35 22.93
C PRO A 81 13.77 1.51 24.20
N ALA A 82 12.54 1.12 24.57
CA ALA A 82 12.29 0.33 25.79
C ALA A 82 11.75 -1.09 25.48
N HIS A 83 11.57 -1.48 24.21
CA HIS A 83 11.02 -2.78 23.85
C HIS A 83 11.54 -3.28 22.51
N SER A 84 12.07 -4.49 22.52
CA SER A 84 12.44 -5.20 21.28
C SER A 84 11.81 -6.58 21.27
N ARG A 85 11.39 -7.04 20.10
CA ARG A 85 10.67 -8.31 19.97
C ARG A 85 10.88 -8.93 18.59
N SER A 86 11.04 -10.27 18.54
CA SER A 86 10.87 -11.09 17.34
C SER A 86 9.44 -11.64 17.29
N LEU A 87 8.88 -11.69 16.10
CA LEU A 87 7.54 -12.21 15.81
C LEU A 87 7.66 -13.23 14.66
N ASP A 88 6.91 -14.34 14.77
CA ASP A 88 7.07 -15.48 13.85
C ASP A 88 6.10 -15.46 12.66
N ASN A 89 5.34 -14.36 12.47
CA ASN A 89 4.50 -14.22 11.29
C ASN A 89 5.38 -14.07 10.03
N ILE A 90 5.16 -14.94 9.04
CA ILE A 90 5.92 -14.93 7.80
C ILE A 90 5.72 -13.58 7.09
N TYR A 91 6.84 -13.00 6.65
CA TYR A 91 6.86 -11.72 5.94
C TYR A 91 7.37 -11.91 4.52
N TYR A 92 6.68 -11.34 3.56
CA TYR A 92 7.00 -11.44 2.13
C TYR A 92 7.26 -10.06 1.53
N SER A 93 8.10 -10.03 0.48
CA SER A 93 8.30 -8.87 -0.37
C SER A 93 8.16 -9.23 -1.84
N ILE A 94 7.60 -8.28 -2.61
CA ILE A 94 7.42 -8.33 -4.05
C ILE A 94 8.15 -7.12 -4.64
N GLU A 95 9.09 -7.35 -5.54
CA GLU A 95 9.73 -6.29 -6.33
C GLU A 95 8.91 -6.00 -7.59
N SER A 96 8.78 -4.72 -7.96
CA SER A 96 8.03 -4.31 -9.14
C SER A 96 8.59 -4.87 -10.45
N GLU A 97 9.88 -5.13 -10.52
CA GLU A 97 10.54 -5.74 -11.67
C GLU A 97 10.08 -7.19 -11.87
N HIS A 98 10.01 -7.96 -10.79
CA HIS A 98 9.50 -9.33 -10.82
C HIS A 98 8.00 -9.35 -11.12
N PHE A 99 7.26 -8.41 -10.55
CA PHE A 99 5.83 -8.22 -10.85
C PHE A 99 5.59 -7.97 -12.35
N ASP A 100 6.35 -7.08 -13.00
CA ASP A 100 6.28 -6.83 -14.45
C ASP A 100 6.58 -8.09 -15.25
N GLN A 101 7.62 -8.85 -14.89
CA GLN A 101 7.96 -10.11 -15.55
C GLN A 101 6.82 -11.13 -15.47
N VAL A 102 6.20 -11.28 -14.30
CA VAL A 102 5.07 -12.21 -14.13
C VAL A 102 3.87 -11.76 -14.96
N LEU A 103 3.52 -10.47 -14.95
CA LEU A 103 2.43 -9.96 -15.79
C LEU A 103 2.65 -10.24 -17.28
N ARG A 104 3.88 -10.01 -17.77
CA ARG A 104 4.22 -10.28 -19.18
C ARG A 104 4.23 -11.76 -19.54
N LYS A 105 4.50 -12.63 -18.58
CA LYS A 105 4.49 -14.08 -18.74
C LYS A 105 3.07 -14.64 -18.75
N GLU A 106 2.25 -14.18 -17.80
CA GLU A 106 0.91 -14.77 -17.55
C GLU A 106 -0.20 -14.15 -18.42
N LEU A 107 0.01 -12.94 -18.97
CA LEU A 107 -0.99 -12.25 -19.78
C LEU A 107 -0.59 -12.24 -21.27
N PRO A 108 -1.56 -12.39 -22.19
CA PRO A 108 -1.29 -12.25 -23.62
C PRO A 108 -0.67 -10.88 -23.94
N ALA A 109 0.30 -10.84 -24.82
CA ALA A 109 0.94 -9.57 -25.23
C ALA A 109 -0.06 -8.54 -25.79
N SER A 110 -1.15 -9.01 -26.42
CA SER A 110 -2.24 -8.15 -26.91
C SER A 110 -3.06 -7.48 -25.81
N SER A 111 -2.99 -8.00 -24.58
CA SER A 111 -3.65 -7.43 -23.39
C SER A 111 -2.84 -6.33 -22.73
N LEU A 112 -1.57 -6.14 -23.11
CA LEU A 112 -0.63 -5.25 -22.42
C LEU A 112 -0.39 -3.99 -23.25
N MET A 113 -0.72 -2.83 -22.68
CA MET A 113 -0.51 -1.51 -23.31
C MET A 113 0.33 -0.61 -22.40
N LEU A 114 1.63 -0.56 -22.65
CA LEU A 114 2.58 0.29 -21.95
C LEU A 114 2.91 1.57 -22.76
N GLY A 115 3.40 2.59 -22.06
CA GLY A 115 3.76 3.87 -22.66
C GLY A 115 2.56 4.64 -23.21
N ARG A 116 1.34 4.40 -22.67
CA ARG A 116 0.11 5.03 -23.16
C ARG A 116 -0.55 5.85 -22.07
N GLU A 117 -0.57 7.14 -22.28
CA GLU A 117 -1.23 8.05 -21.34
C GLU A 117 -2.75 8.04 -21.56
N VAL A 118 -3.49 7.80 -20.48
CA VAL A 118 -4.96 7.85 -20.50
C VAL A 118 -5.44 9.26 -20.17
N LYS A 119 -6.05 9.92 -21.13
CA LYS A 119 -6.57 11.30 -21.04
C LYS A 119 -7.95 11.38 -20.39
N ALA A 120 -8.82 10.41 -20.70
CA ALA A 120 -10.17 10.37 -20.12
C ALA A 120 -10.68 8.92 -20.00
N VAL A 121 -11.58 8.71 -19.05
CA VAL A 121 -12.28 7.46 -18.83
C VAL A 121 -13.77 7.70 -18.57
N SER A 122 -14.57 6.73 -18.98
CA SER A 122 -15.98 6.60 -18.61
C SER A 122 -16.28 5.13 -18.33
N PRO A 123 -17.48 4.75 -17.89
CA PRO A 123 -17.78 3.35 -17.59
C PRO A 123 -17.46 2.34 -18.70
N ARG A 124 -17.47 2.77 -19.98
CA ARG A 124 -17.25 1.88 -21.13
C ARG A 124 -16.27 2.42 -22.18
N LEU A 125 -15.57 3.51 -21.88
CA LEU A 125 -14.66 4.14 -22.86
C LEU A 125 -13.37 4.60 -22.17
N VAL A 126 -12.24 4.29 -22.78
CA VAL A 126 -10.95 4.90 -22.47
C VAL A 126 -10.47 5.71 -23.65
N VAL A 127 -10.02 6.93 -23.41
CA VAL A 127 -9.40 7.81 -24.40
C VAL A 127 -7.92 7.94 -24.07
N LEU A 128 -7.09 7.49 -25.00
CA LEU A 128 -5.63 7.56 -24.90
C LEU A 128 -5.09 8.85 -25.54
N ASP A 129 -3.82 9.10 -25.32
CA ASP A 129 -3.02 10.04 -26.10
C ASP A 129 -3.18 9.77 -27.61
N GLY A 130 -3.08 10.83 -28.45
CA GLY A 130 -3.34 10.73 -29.88
C GLY A 130 -4.82 10.44 -30.25
N ALA A 131 -5.77 10.64 -29.33
CA ALA A 131 -7.20 10.46 -29.49
C ALA A 131 -7.65 9.01 -29.84
N GLN A 132 -6.79 8.01 -29.63
CA GLN A 132 -7.17 6.60 -29.77
C GLN A 132 -8.19 6.21 -28.70
N ARG A 133 -9.16 5.39 -29.08
CA ARG A 133 -10.26 4.98 -28.20
C ARG A 133 -10.27 3.47 -27.96
N ILE A 134 -10.55 3.09 -26.72
CA ILE A 134 -10.82 1.70 -26.35
C ILE A 134 -12.27 1.64 -25.88
N ASN A 135 -13.11 0.93 -26.61
CA ASN A 135 -14.48 0.65 -26.23
C ASN A 135 -14.49 -0.67 -25.45
N ALA A 136 -14.88 -0.62 -24.20
CA ALA A 136 -14.90 -1.77 -23.29
C ALA A 136 -16.33 -2.06 -22.81
N GLY A 137 -16.60 -3.29 -22.42
CA GLY A 137 -17.80 -3.62 -21.66
C GLY A 137 -17.79 -2.95 -20.29
N GLY A 138 -16.62 -2.95 -19.62
CA GLY A 138 -16.37 -2.23 -18.38
C GLY A 138 -14.98 -1.62 -18.31
N VAL A 139 -14.86 -0.48 -17.63
CA VAL A 139 -13.59 0.22 -17.36
C VAL A 139 -13.38 0.29 -15.87
N ILE A 140 -12.18 -0.08 -15.41
CA ILE A 140 -11.76 0.03 -14.01
C ILE A 140 -10.57 0.97 -13.92
N ASP A 141 -10.72 2.09 -13.20
CA ASP A 141 -9.66 3.07 -12.97
C ASP A 141 -8.94 2.78 -11.65
N VAL A 142 -7.66 2.44 -11.75
CA VAL A 142 -6.78 2.13 -10.60
C VAL A 142 -5.50 2.98 -10.57
N ARG A 143 -5.50 4.14 -11.21
CA ARG A 143 -4.37 5.09 -11.31
C ARG A 143 -4.13 5.85 -10.01
N GLY A 144 -3.49 5.25 -9.02
CA GLY A 144 -3.15 5.93 -7.78
C GLY A 144 -4.34 6.57 -7.04
N ALA A 145 -4.08 7.36 -6.01
CA ALA A 145 -5.13 8.04 -5.25
C ALA A 145 -5.89 9.08 -6.10
N ALA A 146 -7.17 9.30 -5.76
CA ALA A 146 -7.97 10.41 -6.27
C ALA A 146 -7.59 11.73 -5.57
N ASP A 147 -8.48 12.73 -5.55
CA ASP A 147 -8.18 13.99 -4.89
C ASP A 147 -8.23 13.85 -3.35
N LEU A 148 -7.05 13.79 -2.74
CA LEU A 148 -6.87 13.66 -1.29
C LEU A 148 -7.38 14.87 -0.49
N TYR A 149 -7.73 15.98 -1.13
CA TYR A 149 -8.33 17.14 -0.47
C TYR A 149 -9.61 16.76 0.30
N HIS A 150 -10.37 15.80 -0.22
CA HIS A 150 -11.59 15.30 0.40
C HIS A 150 -11.36 14.42 1.64
N LEU A 151 -10.10 14.04 1.91
CA LEU A 151 -9.73 13.23 3.06
C LEU A 151 -8.98 14.09 4.10
N ASP A 152 -9.11 13.67 5.34
CA ASP A 152 -8.38 14.23 6.47
C ASP A 152 -7.20 13.29 6.75
N CYS A 153 -5.99 13.72 6.37
CA CYS A 153 -4.79 12.88 6.35
C CYS A 153 -3.68 13.42 7.24
N GLY A 154 -3.00 12.50 7.97
CA GLY A 154 -1.58 12.58 8.23
C GLY A 154 -0.82 11.90 7.09
N TRP A 155 0.49 11.82 7.18
CA TRP A 155 1.31 11.38 6.06
C TRP A 155 2.39 10.40 6.52
N GLN A 156 2.47 9.28 5.83
CA GLN A 156 3.65 8.42 5.86
C GLN A 156 4.51 8.78 4.67
N LYS A 157 5.73 9.23 4.93
CA LYS A 157 6.70 9.59 3.88
C LYS A 157 7.98 8.83 4.10
N PHE A 158 8.59 8.41 3.00
CA PHE A 158 9.76 7.53 3.08
C PHE A 158 10.70 7.72 1.90
N THR A 159 11.95 7.35 2.13
CA THR A 159 12.94 7.02 1.11
C THR A 159 13.62 5.72 1.49
N GLY A 160 13.64 4.77 0.57
CA GLY A 160 14.30 3.48 0.72
C GLY A 160 15.38 3.30 -0.35
N GLN A 161 16.48 2.66 0.02
CA GLN A 161 17.58 2.33 -0.87
C GLN A 161 17.94 0.85 -0.79
N LEU A 162 18.06 0.20 -1.93
CA LEU A 162 18.69 -1.11 -2.03
C LEU A 162 20.19 -0.92 -2.09
N MET A 163 20.85 -1.26 -1.00
CA MET A 163 22.29 -1.11 -0.80
C MET A 163 23.00 -2.42 -1.10
N GLN A 164 24.05 -2.36 -1.94
CA GLN A 164 25.06 -3.39 -2.07
C GLN A 164 26.15 -3.08 -1.06
N LEU A 165 26.45 -4.04 -0.19
CA LEU A 165 27.53 -3.95 0.80
C LEU A 165 28.79 -4.65 0.32
N SER A 166 29.95 -4.23 0.81
CA SER A 166 31.24 -4.88 0.55
C SER A 166 31.42 -6.18 1.33
N GLU A 167 30.68 -6.33 2.45
CA GLU A 167 30.74 -7.50 3.34
C GLU A 167 29.33 -7.96 3.74
N PRO A 168 29.17 -9.25 4.15
CA PRO A 168 27.89 -9.77 4.63
C PRO A 168 27.38 -9.02 5.87
N HIS A 169 26.09 -8.67 5.89
CA HIS A 169 25.43 -7.92 6.97
C HIS A 169 24.94 -8.79 8.15
N ASN A 170 24.92 -10.11 8.03
CA ASN A 170 24.51 -11.08 9.06
C ASN A 170 23.06 -10.91 9.60
N ILE A 171 22.20 -10.13 8.92
CA ILE A 171 20.78 -9.98 9.26
C ILE A 171 20.00 -11.11 8.59
N THR A 172 19.27 -11.90 9.39
CA THR A 172 18.54 -13.08 8.90
C THR A 172 17.03 -12.86 8.79
N LYS A 173 16.47 -11.85 9.49
CA LYS A 173 15.05 -11.48 9.49
C LYS A 173 14.89 -10.00 9.20
N PRO A 174 13.80 -9.58 8.56
CA PRO A 174 13.47 -8.16 8.43
C PRO A 174 13.38 -7.47 9.79
N ILE A 175 13.87 -6.25 9.86
CA ILE A 175 13.54 -5.32 10.94
C ILE A 175 12.45 -4.40 10.38
N VAL A 176 11.19 -4.68 10.74
CA VAL A 176 10.04 -3.96 10.18
C VAL A 176 9.91 -2.56 10.77
N MET A 177 10.38 -2.35 12.01
CA MET A 177 10.44 -1.05 12.66
C MET A 177 11.66 -0.98 13.58
N ASP A 178 12.71 -0.27 13.18
CA ASP A 178 13.76 0.19 14.10
C ASP A 178 13.47 1.64 14.46
N ALA A 179 12.78 1.85 15.58
CA ALA A 179 12.45 3.17 16.13
C ALA A 179 13.44 3.62 17.22
N THR A 180 14.62 2.97 17.33
CA THR A 180 15.71 3.39 18.23
C THR A 180 16.45 4.62 17.70
N VAL A 181 16.14 5.04 16.48
CA VAL A 181 16.68 6.23 15.82
C VAL A 181 16.08 7.53 16.38
N ASP A 182 16.80 8.65 16.22
CA ASP A 182 16.33 9.97 16.62
C ASP A 182 14.99 10.31 15.95
N GLN A 183 14.03 10.78 16.75
CA GLN A 183 12.68 11.11 16.34
C GLN A 183 12.63 12.54 15.79
N HIS A 184 12.56 12.68 14.48
CA HIS A 184 12.48 13.96 13.77
C HIS A 184 11.16 14.04 12.99
N ASP A 185 10.50 15.19 12.99
CA ASP A 185 9.35 15.48 12.15
C ASP A 185 8.17 14.49 12.31
N GLY A 186 8.03 13.89 13.47
CA GLY A 186 7.00 12.93 13.83
C GLY A 186 7.55 11.58 14.26
N TYR A 187 6.78 10.50 14.09
CA TYR A 187 7.23 9.14 14.35
C TYR A 187 8.15 8.67 13.24
N ARG A 188 9.42 8.46 13.58
CA ARG A 188 10.44 7.95 12.65
C ARG A 188 10.85 6.53 13.00
N PHE A 189 11.06 5.70 11.99
CA PHE A 189 11.64 4.37 12.12
C PHE A 189 12.31 3.95 10.80
N VAL A 190 13.18 2.97 10.88
CA VAL A 190 13.90 2.43 9.73
C VAL A 190 13.45 1.00 9.49
N TYR A 191 13.09 0.69 8.23
CA TYR A 191 12.95 -0.67 7.73
C TYR A 191 14.31 -1.20 7.29
N VAL A 192 14.57 -2.49 7.56
CA VAL A 192 15.73 -3.21 7.02
C VAL A 192 15.26 -4.56 6.51
N LEU A 193 15.38 -4.78 5.20
CA LEU A 193 14.98 -6.02 4.55
C LEU A 193 16.22 -6.70 3.93
N PRO A 194 16.60 -7.90 4.39
CA PRO A 194 17.78 -8.60 3.89
C PRO A 194 17.47 -9.30 2.56
N PHE A 195 17.83 -8.71 1.43
CA PHE A 195 17.60 -9.22 0.08
C PHE A 195 18.75 -10.08 -0.46
N GLY A 196 19.63 -10.51 0.39
CA GLY A 196 20.80 -11.33 0.08
C GLY A 196 21.79 -11.29 1.23
N MET A 197 22.94 -11.91 1.08
CA MET A 197 23.97 -11.91 2.12
C MET A 197 24.62 -10.53 2.27
N ASP A 198 24.74 -9.80 1.17
CA ASP A 198 25.39 -8.51 1.01
C ASP A 198 24.47 -7.42 0.44
N LYS A 199 23.15 -7.66 0.42
CA LYS A 199 22.14 -6.72 -0.08
C LYS A 199 21.09 -6.42 0.97
N LEU A 200 20.95 -5.15 1.31
CA LEU A 200 19.93 -4.66 2.22
C LEU A 200 19.06 -3.62 1.52
N PHE A 201 17.75 -3.78 1.62
CA PHE A 201 16.86 -2.65 1.41
C PHE A 201 16.65 -1.95 2.75
N VAL A 202 17.06 -0.69 2.81
CA VAL A 202 16.97 0.15 4.02
C VAL A 202 16.10 1.35 3.71
N GLU A 203 15.03 1.55 4.49
CA GLU A 203 14.07 2.62 4.26
C GLU A 203 13.86 3.46 5.53
N ASP A 204 14.05 4.76 5.42
CA ASP A 204 13.77 5.75 6.47
C ASP A 204 12.36 6.29 6.30
N THR A 205 11.49 6.02 7.28
CA THR A 205 10.04 6.26 7.23
C THR A 205 9.57 7.15 8.36
N TYR A 206 8.62 8.06 8.04
CA TYR A 206 8.05 9.04 8.96
C TYR A 206 6.54 9.05 8.94
N TYR A 207 5.92 9.14 10.11
CA TYR A 207 4.52 9.55 10.28
C TYR A 207 4.46 11.03 10.68
N SER A 208 4.21 11.89 9.70
CA SER A 208 4.34 13.34 9.78
C SER A 208 3.01 14.05 9.52
N ASP A 209 2.85 15.25 10.11
CA ASP A 209 1.61 16.05 9.94
C ASP A 209 1.51 16.72 8.56
N LYS A 210 2.62 16.82 7.82
CA LYS A 210 2.71 17.47 6.51
C LYS A 210 3.25 16.53 5.44
N PRO A 211 2.78 16.64 4.18
CA PRO A 211 3.23 15.81 3.07
C PRO A 211 4.63 16.20 2.54
N HIS A 212 5.20 17.32 3.02
CA HIS A 212 6.51 17.76 2.53
C HIS A 212 7.56 16.67 2.72
N HIS A 213 8.26 16.32 1.65
CA HIS A 213 9.26 15.29 1.58
C HIS A 213 10.52 15.84 0.91
N ASP A 214 11.68 15.72 1.58
CA ASP A 214 12.99 16.02 0.98
C ASP A 214 13.84 14.75 0.95
N PRO A 215 13.94 14.08 -0.20
CA PRO A 215 14.71 12.85 -0.34
C PRO A 215 16.20 13.03 -0.02
N ARG A 216 16.76 14.24 -0.16
CA ARG A 216 18.18 14.50 0.13
C ARG A 216 18.48 14.32 1.62
N ILE A 217 17.59 14.85 2.48
CA ILE A 217 17.72 14.69 3.94
C ILE A 217 17.61 13.22 4.32
N LEU A 218 16.67 12.49 3.72
CA LEU A 218 16.46 11.09 4.03
C LEU A 218 17.64 10.22 3.56
N ARG A 219 18.22 10.50 2.40
CA ARG A 219 19.46 9.84 1.94
C ARG A 219 20.62 10.02 2.91
N GLN A 220 20.81 11.24 3.44
CA GLN A 220 21.85 11.52 4.45
C GLN A 220 21.62 10.70 5.73
N ARG A 221 20.36 10.56 6.17
CA ARG A 221 19.99 9.79 7.36
C ARG A 221 20.15 8.28 7.12
N LEU A 222 19.85 7.79 5.91
CA LEU A 222 20.12 6.39 5.53
C LEU A 222 21.61 6.08 5.54
N ALA A 223 22.44 6.98 5.01
CA ALA A 223 23.90 6.82 5.05
C ALA A 223 24.41 6.81 6.50
N ALA A 224 23.97 7.76 7.33
CA ALA A 224 24.35 7.79 8.74
C ALA A 224 23.87 6.54 9.51
N TYR A 225 22.69 6.00 9.20
CA TYR A 225 22.22 4.75 9.79
C TYR A 225 23.07 3.55 9.35
N ALA A 226 23.47 3.47 8.08
CA ALA A 226 24.35 2.43 7.60
C ALA A 226 25.72 2.50 8.29
N ASP A 227 26.29 3.69 8.42
CA ASP A 227 27.57 3.94 9.12
C ASP A 227 27.46 3.53 10.59
N GLU A 228 26.37 3.88 11.31
CA GLU A 228 26.13 3.47 12.70
C GLU A 228 26.08 1.94 12.85
N LYS A 229 25.51 1.24 11.88
CA LYS A 229 25.45 -0.24 11.86
C LYS A 229 26.76 -0.89 11.38
N GLY A 230 27.76 -0.09 10.98
CA GLY A 230 29.03 -0.58 10.46
C GLY A 230 28.92 -1.19 9.04
N TRP A 231 27.87 -0.88 8.29
CA TRP A 231 27.69 -1.37 6.93
C TRP A 231 28.48 -0.54 5.94
N GLN A 232 29.41 -1.17 5.28
CA GLN A 232 30.19 -0.51 4.21
C GLN A 232 29.42 -0.60 2.90
N VAL A 233 28.74 0.48 2.55
CA VAL A 233 27.93 0.56 1.32
C VAL A 233 28.84 0.80 0.13
N GLU A 234 28.92 -0.18 -0.77
CA GLU A 234 29.70 -0.08 -2.02
C GLU A 234 28.94 0.75 -3.07
N ARG A 235 27.64 0.48 -3.24
CA ARG A 235 26.80 1.21 -4.19
C ARG A 235 25.31 1.09 -3.84
N ILE A 236 24.53 2.06 -4.32
CA ILE A 236 23.08 2.03 -4.29
C ILE A 236 22.58 1.42 -5.61
N LEU A 237 21.86 0.29 -5.51
CA LEU A 237 21.32 -0.42 -6.68
C LEU A 237 19.98 0.15 -7.13
N ARG A 238 19.18 0.65 -6.18
CA ARG A 238 17.83 1.15 -6.40
C ARG A 238 17.48 2.15 -5.32
N GLU A 239 16.64 3.12 -5.66
CA GLU A 239 16.02 4.03 -4.69
C GLU A 239 14.53 4.15 -4.97
N GLU A 240 13.74 4.13 -3.89
CA GLU A 240 12.31 4.37 -3.89
C GLU A 240 11.99 5.50 -2.93
N SER A 241 11.03 6.35 -3.27
CA SER A 241 10.51 7.40 -2.38
C SER A 241 9.02 7.55 -2.55
N GLY A 242 8.33 7.88 -1.47
CA GLY A 242 6.89 8.05 -1.52
C GLY A 242 6.33 8.88 -0.38
N VAL A 243 5.10 9.34 -0.61
CA VAL A 243 4.27 10.03 0.38
C VAL A 243 2.88 9.41 0.34
N LEU A 244 2.50 8.73 1.40
CA LEU A 244 1.26 7.99 1.50
C LEU A 244 0.29 8.65 2.50
N PRO A 245 -1.01 8.70 2.21
CA PRO A 245 -1.99 9.26 3.12
C PRO A 245 -2.30 8.31 4.28
N VAL A 246 -2.14 8.76 5.52
CA VAL A 246 -2.63 8.09 6.72
C VAL A 246 -3.96 8.72 7.10
N VAL A 247 -5.06 8.05 6.74
CA VAL A 247 -6.39 8.66 6.78
C VAL A 247 -6.96 8.68 8.19
N MET A 248 -7.36 9.87 8.65
CA MET A 248 -8.01 10.13 9.93
C MET A 248 -9.52 10.31 9.80
N GLY A 249 -10.00 10.69 8.61
CA GLY A 249 -11.40 10.97 8.33
C GLY A 249 -11.60 11.52 6.92
N GLY A 250 -12.71 12.20 6.70
CA GLY A 250 -13.01 12.84 5.43
C GLY A 250 -14.37 12.44 4.85
N ASP A 251 -14.62 12.87 3.63
CA ASP A 251 -15.83 12.62 2.86
C ASP A 251 -15.51 11.60 1.75
N LEU A 252 -15.92 10.34 1.97
CA LEU A 252 -15.73 9.28 0.99
C LEU A 252 -16.49 9.53 -0.30
N ASP A 253 -17.68 10.11 -0.24
CA ASP A 253 -18.51 10.35 -1.43
C ASP A 253 -17.85 11.39 -2.33
N SER A 254 -17.38 12.49 -1.77
CA SER A 254 -16.63 13.50 -2.52
C SER A 254 -15.32 12.93 -3.07
N TYR A 255 -14.59 12.12 -2.28
CA TYR A 255 -13.37 11.43 -2.73
C TYR A 255 -13.68 10.48 -3.89
N TRP A 256 -14.71 9.65 -3.77
CA TRP A 256 -15.09 8.70 -4.82
C TRP A 256 -15.52 9.41 -6.10
N ASN A 257 -16.23 10.52 -6.01
CA ASN A 257 -16.72 11.27 -7.18
C ASN A 257 -15.63 12.14 -7.82
N SER A 258 -14.50 12.39 -7.15
CA SER A 258 -13.37 13.12 -7.74
C SER A 258 -12.67 12.31 -8.85
N GLY A 259 -12.12 12.98 -9.85
CA GLY A 259 -11.35 12.36 -10.93
C GLY A 259 -12.23 11.71 -12.00
N SER A 260 -12.32 10.37 -12.02
CA SER A 260 -12.93 9.59 -13.12
C SER A 260 -14.46 9.43 -13.05
N GLY A 261 -15.16 10.28 -12.29
CA GLY A 261 -16.64 10.29 -12.25
C GLY A 261 -17.25 8.94 -11.94
N ARG A 262 -18.17 8.47 -12.80
CA ARG A 262 -18.92 7.20 -12.66
C ARG A 262 -18.15 5.95 -13.06
N THR A 263 -16.87 6.06 -13.41
CA THR A 263 -16.04 4.88 -13.74
C THR A 263 -15.78 4.05 -12.48
N ALA A 264 -15.80 2.73 -12.59
CA ALA A 264 -15.45 1.83 -11.50
C ALA A 264 -14.02 2.09 -11.01
N LYS A 265 -13.80 2.05 -9.70
CA LYS A 265 -12.51 2.36 -9.05
C LYS A 265 -12.10 1.24 -8.11
N ALA A 266 -10.78 0.92 -8.12
CA ALA A 266 -10.19 0.01 -7.15
C ALA A 266 -8.82 0.56 -6.68
N GLY A 267 -8.11 -0.21 -5.83
CA GLY A 267 -6.86 0.25 -5.24
C GLY A 267 -7.01 1.56 -4.47
N ALA A 268 -5.95 2.36 -4.42
CA ALA A 268 -5.96 3.64 -3.72
C ALA A 268 -7.01 4.62 -4.25
N ARG A 269 -7.32 4.59 -5.56
CA ARG A 269 -8.36 5.42 -6.17
C ARG A 269 -9.74 5.14 -5.63
N GLY A 270 -10.02 3.91 -5.22
CA GLY A 270 -11.26 3.50 -4.55
C GLY A 270 -11.19 3.57 -3.02
N ALA A 271 -10.16 4.18 -2.44
CA ALA A 271 -9.90 4.23 -0.99
C ALA A 271 -9.71 2.83 -0.35
N PHE A 272 -9.21 1.85 -1.11
CA PHE A 272 -8.93 0.51 -0.63
C PHE A 272 -7.47 0.40 -0.15
N PHE A 273 -7.24 0.75 1.09
CA PHE A 273 -5.99 0.59 1.82
C PHE A 273 -6.26 0.56 3.33
N GLN A 274 -5.36 -0.04 4.08
CA GLN A 274 -5.43 -0.07 5.54
C GLN A 274 -5.16 1.34 6.09
N PRO A 275 -6.07 1.95 6.87
CA PRO A 275 -5.97 3.38 7.20
C PRO A 275 -4.74 3.77 8.03
N VAL A 276 -4.16 2.85 8.83
CA VAL A 276 -3.01 3.16 9.71
C VAL A 276 -1.69 3.00 8.97
N THR A 277 -1.55 1.93 8.19
CA THR A 277 -0.28 1.57 7.54
C THR A 277 -0.18 2.01 6.09
N SER A 278 -1.31 2.42 5.51
CA SER A 278 -1.47 2.67 4.06
C SER A 278 -1.17 1.44 3.18
N TYR A 279 -1.01 0.26 3.76
CA TYR A 279 -0.82 -0.99 3.02
C TYR A 279 -2.04 -1.26 2.14
N SER A 280 -1.78 -1.50 0.86
CA SER A 280 -2.85 -1.70 -0.13
C SER A 280 -2.90 -3.11 -0.70
N LEU A 281 -1.85 -3.93 -0.54
CA LEU A 281 -1.77 -5.26 -1.15
C LEU A 281 -2.89 -6.21 -0.69
N PRO A 282 -3.22 -6.34 0.61
CA PRO A 282 -4.30 -7.22 1.04
C PRO A 282 -5.66 -6.81 0.44
N ASP A 283 -5.94 -5.52 0.36
CA ASP A 283 -7.16 -5.01 -0.25
C ASP A 283 -7.15 -5.14 -1.79
N ALA A 284 -5.99 -5.01 -2.42
CA ALA A 284 -5.84 -5.22 -3.85
C ALA A 284 -6.14 -6.68 -4.24
N VAL A 285 -5.65 -7.65 -3.44
CA VAL A 285 -6.00 -9.08 -3.62
C VAL A 285 -7.50 -9.30 -3.44
N ARG A 286 -8.08 -8.83 -2.32
CA ARG A 286 -9.51 -8.96 -2.04
C ARG A 286 -10.38 -8.35 -3.14
N ASN A 287 -9.98 -7.22 -3.71
CA ASN A 287 -10.71 -6.57 -4.80
C ASN A 287 -10.51 -7.27 -6.14
N ALA A 288 -9.33 -7.81 -6.43
CA ALA A 288 -9.08 -8.57 -7.64
C ALA A 288 -9.96 -9.82 -7.70
N ILE A 289 -10.04 -10.58 -6.61
CA ILE A 289 -10.93 -11.75 -6.51
C ILE A 289 -12.40 -11.31 -6.61
N PHE A 290 -12.82 -10.30 -5.84
CA PHE A 290 -14.20 -9.79 -5.89
C PHE A 290 -14.63 -9.38 -7.29
N ILE A 291 -13.76 -8.69 -8.06
CA ILE A 291 -14.06 -8.27 -9.42
C ILE A 291 -14.18 -9.49 -10.34
N ALA A 292 -13.29 -10.47 -10.23
CA ALA A 292 -13.31 -11.66 -11.05
C ALA A 292 -14.53 -12.56 -10.79
N GLU A 293 -15.10 -12.52 -9.59
CA GLU A 293 -16.31 -13.24 -9.19
C GLU A 293 -17.61 -12.56 -9.66
N GLN A 294 -17.58 -11.32 -10.16
CA GLN A 294 -18.80 -10.67 -10.64
C GLN A 294 -19.32 -11.37 -11.91
N ALA A 295 -20.59 -11.74 -11.90
CA ALA A 295 -21.24 -12.37 -13.06
C ALA A 295 -21.34 -11.39 -14.26
N ASP A 296 -21.49 -10.11 -13.98
CA ASP A 296 -21.62 -9.06 -14.95
C ASP A 296 -20.57 -7.96 -14.71
N LEU A 297 -19.72 -7.77 -15.71
CA LEU A 297 -18.61 -6.80 -15.67
C LEU A 297 -18.94 -5.51 -16.43
N ASP A 298 -20.23 -5.23 -16.66
CA ASP A 298 -20.67 -3.95 -17.21
C ASP A 298 -20.18 -2.77 -16.37
N GLY A 299 -19.70 -1.72 -17.00
CA GLY A 299 -19.02 -0.62 -16.32
C GLY A 299 -19.85 0.12 -15.28
N ASP A 300 -21.17 0.30 -15.48
CA ASP A 300 -22.04 0.92 -14.49
C ASP A 300 -22.31 -0.03 -13.31
N LYS A 301 -22.46 -1.32 -13.55
CA LYS A 301 -22.65 -2.33 -12.50
C LYS A 301 -21.39 -2.51 -11.67
N LEU A 302 -20.22 -2.56 -12.31
CA LEU A 302 -18.93 -2.58 -11.61
C LEU A 302 -18.73 -1.35 -10.73
N ASN A 303 -19.06 -0.16 -11.25
CA ASN A 303 -18.98 1.07 -10.44
C ASN A 303 -19.86 0.98 -9.20
N LEU A 304 -21.10 0.52 -9.34
CA LEU A 304 -22.03 0.36 -8.21
C LEU A 304 -21.49 -0.64 -7.19
N ALA A 305 -21.06 -1.81 -7.63
CA ALA A 305 -20.55 -2.89 -6.77
C ALA A 305 -19.28 -2.46 -6.01
N LEU A 306 -18.32 -1.84 -6.69
CA LEU A 306 -17.08 -1.37 -6.07
C LEU A 306 -17.32 -0.18 -5.15
N ARG A 307 -18.26 0.72 -5.46
CA ARG A 307 -18.64 1.81 -4.57
C ARG A 307 -19.24 1.28 -3.27
N GLN A 308 -20.20 0.36 -3.33
CA GLN A 308 -20.78 -0.28 -2.15
C GLN A 308 -19.71 -0.98 -1.31
N ARG A 309 -18.75 -1.65 -1.96
CA ARG A 309 -17.63 -2.29 -1.28
C ARG A 309 -16.71 -1.27 -0.61
N ALA A 310 -16.44 -0.13 -1.25
CA ALA A 310 -15.64 0.97 -0.67
C ALA A 310 -16.35 1.60 0.55
N GLU A 311 -17.66 1.77 0.51
CA GLU A 311 -18.45 2.23 1.65
C GLU A 311 -18.40 1.26 2.83
N GLN A 312 -18.45 -0.06 2.56
CA GLN A 312 -18.30 -1.09 3.59
C GLN A 312 -16.89 -1.07 4.18
N HIS A 313 -15.84 -1.00 3.33
CA HIS A 313 -14.45 -0.88 3.74
C HIS A 313 -14.23 0.36 4.60
N TRP A 314 -14.77 1.50 4.16
CA TRP A 314 -14.72 2.75 4.92
C TRP A 314 -15.40 2.62 6.30
N ARG A 315 -16.58 2.03 6.39
CA ARG A 315 -17.26 1.80 7.67
C ARG A 315 -16.44 0.91 8.61
N LYS A 316 -15.89 -0.21 8.12
CA LYS A 316 -15.01 -1.10 8.88
C LYS A 316 -13.74 -0.37 9.37
N GLY A 317 -13.19 0.52 8.58
CA GLY A 317 -12.00 1.31 8.90
C GLY A 317 -12.19 2.38 9.98
N ARG A 318 -13.38 2.55 10.57
CA ARG A 318 -13.67 3.61 11.58
C ARG A 318 -12.76 3.57 12.79
N PHE A 319 -12.50 2.37 13.32
CA PHE A 319 -11.62 2.18 14.47
C PHE A 319 -10.20 2.61 14.14
N PHE A 320 -9.66 2.19 13.03
CA PHE A 320 -8.32 2.56 12.59
C PHE A 320 -8.17 4.06 12.38
N ARG A 321 -9.14 4.72 11.76
CA ARG A 321 -9.14 6.19 11.59
C ARG A 321 -9.24 6.92 12.92
N MET A 322 -9.93 6.36 13.91
CA MET A 322 -9.93 6.88 15.27
C MET A 322 -8.53 6.79 15.91
N LEU A 323 -7.85 5.65 15.76
CA LEU A 323 -6.47 5.48 16.25
C LEU A 323 -5.51 6.47 15.58
N ASN A 324 -5.68 6.73 14.28
CA ASN A 324 -4.88 7.74 13.58
C ASN A 324 -5.08 9.15 14.16
N ARG A 325 -6.33 9.53 14.48
CA ARG A 325 -6.56 10.81 15.18
C ARG A 325 -5.85 10.86 16.51
N MET A 326 -5.87 9.77 17.27
CA MET A 326 -5.14 9.70 18.55
C MET A 326 -3.63 9.82 18.33
N LEU A 327 -3.07 9.15 17.33
CA LEU A 327 -1.65 9.20 17.00
C LEU A 327 -1.20 10.60 16.57
N PHE A 328 -1.89 11.21 15.60
CA PHE A 328 -1.46 12.47 15.00
C PHE A 328 -1.85 13.71 15.81
N ARG A 329 -2.95 13.67 16.55
CA ARG A 329 -3.51 14.83 17.28
C ARG A 329 -3.45 14.68 18.79
N GLY A 330 -3.29 13.46 19.28
CA GLY A 330 -3.21 13.16 20.71
C GLY A 330 -1.79 13.11 21.26
N ALA A 331 -0.80 12.75 20.42
CA ALA A 331 0.60 12.65 20.79
C ALA A 331 1.46 13.76 20.17
N ASP A 332 2.46 14.21 20.90
CA ASP A 332 3.53 15.05 20.34
C ASP A 332 4.35 14.22 19.34
N GLY A 333 4.85 14.85 18.28
CA GLY A 333 5.55 14.13 17.19
C GLY A 333 6.65 13.19 17.70
N ALA A 334 7.50 13.69 18.59
CA ALA A 334 8.63 12.94 19.17
C ALA A 334 8.20 11.78 20.09
N ASP A 335 6.96 11.78 20.59
CA ASP A 335 6.44 10.74 21.51
C ASP A 335 5.54 9.71 20.81
N ARG A 336 5.24 9.87 19.52
CA ARG A 336 4.36 8.96 18.76
C ARG A 336 4.87 7.52 18.77
N TYR A 337 6.18 7.31 18.75
CA TYR A 337 6.77 5.96 18.80
C TYR A 337 6.32 5.17 20.04
N LYS A 338 6.07 5.82 21.19
CA LYS A 338 5.61 5.17 22.43
C LYS A 338 4.27 4.45 22.27
N ILE A 339 3.43 4.92 21.34
CA ILE A 339 2.14 4.27 21.00
C ILE A 339 2.41 2.95 20.30
N LEU A 340 3.32 2.94 19.33
CA LEU A 340 3.69 1.74 18.59
C LEU A 340 4.51 0.77 19.46
N GLU A 341 5.44 1.28 20.25
CA GLU A 341 6.20 0.50 21.24
C GLU A 341 5.26 -0.29 22.16
N ARG A 342 4.25 0.37 22.75
CA ARG A 342 3.23 -0.31 23.53
C ARG A 342 2.39 -1.29 22.71
N PHE A 343 2.02 -0.93 21.47
CA PHE A 343 1.24 -1.83 20.60
C PHE A 343 1.98 -3.15 20.38
N TYR A 344 3.29 -3.12 20.18
CA TYR A 344 4.08 -4.33 19.99
C TYR A 344 4.33 -5.15 21.27
N THR A 345 3.88 -4.71 22.44
CA THR A 345 3.81 -5.58 23.64
C THR A 345 2.56 -6.45 23.68
N LEU A 346 1.62 -6.25 22.76
CA LEU A 346 0.36 -7.00 22.72
C LEU A 346 0.55 -8.43 22.18
N ASP A 347 -0.52 -9.20 22.21
CA ASP A 347 -0.56 -10.57 21.68
C ASP A 347 -0.22 -10.62 20.19
N PRO A 348 0.63 -11.57 19.72
CA PRO A 348 0.99 -11.69 18.31
C PRO A 348 -0.20 -11.82 17.37
N GLY A 349 -1.18 -12.67 17.75
CA GLY A 349 -2.37 -12.87 16.92
C GLY A 349 -3.25 -11.61 16.82
N LEU A 350 -3.26 -10.76 17.86
CA LEU A 350 -3.90 -9.44 17.79
C LEU A 350 -3.17 -8.54 16.78
N ILE A 351 -1.83 -8.52 16.84
CA ILE A 351 -1.00 -7.71 15.92
C ILE A 351 -1.26 -8.17 14.47
N GLU A 352 -1.28 -9.47 14.20
CA GLU A 352 -1.60 -10.02 12.89
C GLU A 352 -2.97 -9.58 12.39
N ARG A 353 -4.02 -9.75 13.20
CA ARG A 353 -5.38 -9.32 12.83
C ARG A 353 -5.47 -7.80 12.59
N PHE A 354 -4.67 -7.01 13.32
CA PHE A 354 -4.62 -5.57 13.12
C PHE A 354 -4.07 -5.20 11.73
N TYR A 355 -2.95 -5.79 11.32
CA TYR A 355 -2.35 -5.55 10.00
C TYR A 355 -3.24 -6.08 8.87
N ALA A 356 -3.84 -7.23 9.04
CA ALA A 356 -4.79 -7.82 8.08
C ALA A 356 -6.12 -7.04 7.95
N GLY A 357 -6.37 -6.04 8.82
CA GLY A 357 -7.64 -5.29 8.85
C GLY A 357 -8.83 -6.10 9.39
N ASN A 358 -8.55 -7.19 10.14
CA ASN A 358 -9.52 -8.14 10.69
C ASN A 358 -9.64 -8.06 12.21
N THR A 359 -9.38 -6.89 12.79
CA THR A 359 -9.43 -6.64 14.24
C THR A 359 -10.81 -6.95 14.80
N THR A 360 -10.87 -7.80 15.81
CA THR A 360 -12.10 -8.16 16.53
C THR A 360 -12.48 -7.08 17.54
N TRP A 361 -13.69 -7.13 18.06
CA TRP A 361 -14.11 -6.23 19.15
C TRP A 361 -13.22 -6.37 20.40
N TRP A 362 -12.82 -7.59 20.75
CA TRP A 362 -11.92 -7.85 21.86
C TRP A 362 -10.52 -7.25 21.64
N ASP A 363 -10.01 -7.33 20.42
CA ASP A 363 -8.75 -6.69 20.05
C ASP A 363 -8.84 -5.16 20.20
N MET A 364 -9.94 -4.56 19.75
CA MET A 364 -10.17 -3.11 19.88
C MET A 364 -10.16 -2.68 21.35
N MET A 365 -10.86 -3.43 22.22
CA MET A 365 -10.86 -3.17 23.66
C MET A 365 -9.45 -3.34 24.25
N ARG A 366 -8.71 -4.36 23.84
CA ARG A 366 -7.35 -4.62 24.33
C ARG A 366 -6.36 -3.54 23.89
N ILE A 367 -6.47 -3.04 22.67
CA ILE A 367 -5.64 -1.93 22.16
C ILE A 367 -5.87 -0.66 22.99
N LEU A 368 -7.10 -0.37 23.36
CA LEU A 368 -7.47 0.84 24.11
C LEU A 368 -7.29 0.69 25.64
N SER A 369 -7.16 -0.52 26.17
CA SER A 369 -7.05 -0.79 27.61
C SER A 369 -5.60 -0.73 28.12
N GLY A 370 -5.41 -0.65 29.45
CA GLY A 370 -4.11 -0.62 30.14
C GLY A 370 -3.54 0.80 30.28
N LYS A 371 -2.26 0.91 30.69
CA LYS A 371 -1.61 2.20 30.90
C LYS A 371 -1.46 2.93 29.55
N PRO A 372 -2.13 4.08 29.35
CA PRO A 372 -2.07 4.77 28.09
C PRO A 372 -0.69 5.42 27.88
N PRO A 373 -0.11 5.37 26.68
CA PRO A 373 1.17 6.01 26.36
C PRO A 373 1.04 7.53 26.21
N ILE A 374 -0.18 8.04 26.07
CA ILE A 374 -0.52 9.46 25.99
C ILE A 374 -1.61 9.81 27.00
N SER A 375 -1.76 11.09 27.35
CA SER A 375 -2.83 11.56 28.24
C SER A 375 -4.21 11.19 27.70
N VAL A 376 -5.05 10.57 28.53
CA VAL A 376 -6.42 10.17 28.18
C VAL A 376 -7.25 11.37 27.72
N SER A 377 -7.10 12.53 28.38
CA SER A 377 -7.80 13.77 28.01
C SER A 377 -7.39 14.25 26.62
N ARG A 378 -6.12 14.18 26.25
CA ARG A 378 -5.62 14.49 24.91
C ARG A 378 -6.16 13.50 23.87
N ALA A 379 -6.17 12.22 24.20
CA ALA A 379 -6.72 11.18 23.32
C ALA A 379 -8.21 11.42 23.01
N ILE A 380 -9.03 11.69 24.03
CA ILE A 380 -10.46 12.00 23.88
C ILE A 380 -10.64 13.27 23.02
N LYS A 381 -9.91 14.34 23.31
CA LYS A 381 -9.97 15.59 22.52
C LYS A 381 -9.58 15.33 21.05
N ALA A 382 -8.58 14.49 20.80
CA ALA A 382 -8.14 14.13 19.45
C ALA A 382 -9.22 13.38 18.65
N ILE A 383 -9.96 12.47 19.28
CA ILE A 383 -11.04 11.70 18.64
C ILE A 383 -12.13 12.63 18.07
N TRP A 384 -12.49 13.69 18.79
CA TRP A 384 -13.53 14.63 18.40
C TRP A 384 -13.05 15.81 17.55
N SER A 385 -11.72 15.94 17.37
CA SER A 385 -11.17 17.03 16.56
C SER A 385 -11.47 16.83 15.07
N LYS A 386 -11.97 17.89 14.41
CA LYS A 386 -12.13 17.93 12.96
C LYS A 386 -10.84 18.47 12.29
N LYS A 387 -10.74 18.27 10.98
CA LYS A 387 -9.73 18.91 10.13
C LYS A 387 -9.78 20.44 10.41
N LYS A 388 -8.63 21.03 10.76
CA LYS A 388 -8.46 22.48 10.80
C LYS A 388 -8.36 23.03 9.39
#